data_83155b7c77289ae1fe9fffa1f3130064
#
_entry.id   83155b7c77289ae1fe9fffa1f3130064
#
_cell.length_a   1.000
_cell.length_b   1.000
_cell.length_c   1.000
_cell.angle_alpha   90.00
_cell.angle_beta   90.00
_cell.angle_gamma   90.00
#
_symmetry.space_group_name_H-M   'P 1'
#
loop_
_entity.id
_entity.type
_entity.pdbx_description
1 polymer ?
#
loop_
_entity_poly.entity_id
_entity_poly.type
_entity_poly.pdbx_seq_one_letter_code
_entity_poly.pdbx_strand_id
1 'polypeptide(L)'
;MFTSDAEIHEIATRLIDCTLPKPGWTHAAHFAAAVWLLQSPDYVAERDMPDMIRRYNLACGVENTENSGYHETITLASIRVAKHVISALPQT
;
A
#
# COMPACT_ATOMS: atom_id res chain seq x y z
N MET A 1 12.54 -7.95 -0.07
CA MET A 1 11.79 -7.39 -1.21
C MET A 1 10.84 -8.45 -1.77
N PHE A 2 9.68 -8.04 -2.23
CA PHE A 2 8.70 -8.98 -2.75
C PHE A 2 9.06 -9.35 -4.18
N THR A 3 9.07 -10.65 -4.47
CA THR A 3 9.57 -11.16 -5.73
C THR A 3 8.49 -11.78 -6.62
N SER A 4 7.23 -11.85 -6.14
CA SER A 4 6.17 -12.46 -6.91
C SER A 4 4.87 -11.65 -6.81
N ASP A 5 4.04 -11.77 -7.85
CA ASP A 5 2.72 -11.13 -7.86
C ASP A 5 1.83 -11.69 -6.77
N ALA A 6 2.02 -12.95 -6.39
CA ALA A 6 1.24 -13.57 -5.31
C ALA A 6 1.53 -12.91 -3.97
N GLU A 7 2.79 -12.57 -3.68
CA GLU A 7 3.14 -11.88 -2.44
C GLU A 7 2.56 -10.47 -2.40
N ILE A 8 2.63 -9.76 -3.51
CA ILE A 8 2.08 -8.41 -3.63
C ILE A 8 0.56 -8.45 -3.45
N HIS A 9 -0.10 -9.40 -4.08
CA HIS A 9 -1.55 -9.58 -3.95
C HIS A 9 -1.94 -9.88 -2.50
N GLU A 10 -1.20 -10.76 -1.83
CA GLU A 10 -1.47 -11.10 -0.45
C GLU A 10 -1.36 -9.88 0.48
N ILE A 11 -0.30 -9.09 0.32
CA ILE A 11 -0.11 -7.90 1.14
C ILE A 11 -1.25 -6.90 0.92
N ALA A 12 -1.62 -6.64 -0.32
CA ALA A 12 -2.69 -5.70 -0.64
C ALA A 12 -4.04 -6.16 -0.08
N THR A 13 -4.38 -7.43 -0.27
CA THR A 13 -5.66 -7.96 0.21
C THR A 13 -5.73 -7.99 1.74
N ARG A 14 -4.63 -8.32 2.41
CA ARG A 14 -4.59 -8.30 3.87
C ARG A 14 -4.63 -6.87 4.43
N LEU A 15 -4.09 -5.91 3.72
CA LEU A 15 -4.24 -4.51 4.09
C LEU A 15 -5.71 -4.10 4.01
N ILE A 16 -6.38 -4.45 2.92
CA ILE A 16 -7.80 -4.15 2.72
C ILE A 16 -8.66 -4.79 3.81
N ASP A 17 -8.38 -6.04 4.15
CA ASP A 17 -9.12 -6.79 5.18
C ASP A 17 -8.69 -6.45 6.60
N CYS A 18 -7.66 -5.64 6.76
CA CYS A 18 -7.07 -5.30 8.06
C CYS A 18 -6.55 -6.52 8.82
N THR A 19 -6.08 -7.54 8.09
CA THR A 19 -5.55 -8.79 8.68
C THR A 19 -4.03 -8.88 8.61
N LEU A 20 -3.37 -7.94 7.94
CA LEU A 20 -1.91 -7.95 7.84
C LEU A 20 -1.30 -7.71 9.23
N PRO A 21 -0.39 -8.58 9.70
CA PRO A 21 0.28 -8.35 10.97
C PRO A 21 1.09 -7.05 10.93
N LYS A 22 1.04 -6.27 12.00
CA LYS A 22 1.70 -4.96 12.03
C LYS A 22 3.20 -5.02 11.70
N PRO A 23 3.99 -5.99 12.18
CA PRO A 23 5.39 -6.12 11.77
C PRO A 23 5.57 -6.32 10.27
N GLY A 24 4.55 -6.77 9.55
CA GLY A 24 4.58 -6.91 8.09
C GLY A 24 4.32 -5.62 7.34
N TRP A 25 3.88 -4.57 8.03
CA TRP A 25 3.57 -3.27 7.41
C TRP A 25 4.84 -2.41 7.34
N THR A 26 5.73 -2.75 6.42
CA THR A 26 7.01 -2.09 6.19
C THR A 26 6.91 -1.11 5.02
N HIS A 27 7.98 -0.35 4.77
CA HIS A 27 8.04 0.51 3.57
C HIS A 27 7.92 -0.31 2.29
N ALA A 28 8.52 -1.50 2.27
CA ALA A 28 8.37 -2.40 1.13
C ALA A 28 6.91 -2.83 0.94
N ALA A 29 6.17 -3.05 2.04
CA ALA A 29 4.76 -3.37 1.98
C ALA A 29 3.93 -2.20 1.44
N HIS A 30 4.25 -0.96 1.83
CA HIS A 30 3.60 0.24 1.26
C HIS A 30 3.78 0.27 -0.25
N PHE A 31 5.00 0.04 -0.72
CA PHE A 31 5.29 0.02 -2.15
C PHE A 31 4.53 -1.09 -2.86
N ALA A 32 4.53 -2.31 -2.29
CA ALA A 32 3.83 -3.45 -2.86
C ALA A 32 2.32 -3.18 -2.98
N ALA A 33 1.71 -2.61 -1.95
CA ALA A 33 0.29 -2.26 -1.99
C ALA A 33 0.01 -1.20 -3.06
N ALA A 34 0.89 -0.20 -3.20
CA ALA A 34 0.75 0.82 -4.23
C ALA A 34 0.81 0.22 -5.63
N VAL A 35 1.75 -0.69 -5.88
CA VAL A 35 1.88 -1.37 -7.17
C VAL A 35 0.60 -2.13 -7.49
N TRP A 36 0.08 -2.89 -6.53
CA TRP A 36 -1.13 -3.68 -6.73
C TRP A 36 -2.33 -2.78 -7.04
N LEU A 37 -2.51 -1.71 -6.27
CA LEU A 37 -3.63 -0.79 -6.47
C LEU A 37 -3.56 -0.08 -7.82
N LEU A 38 -2.36 0.31 -8.26
CA LEU A 38 -2.19 0.97 -9.54
C LEU A 38 -2.51 0.07 -10.72
N GLN A 39 -2.34 -1.24 -10.56
CA GLN A 39 -2.63 -2.23 -11.59
C GLN A 39 -4.06 -2.77 -11.51
N SER A 40 -4.78 -2.45 -10.45
CA SER A 40 -6.15 -2.92 -10.26
C SER A 40 -7.14 -2.00 -10.97
N PRO A 41 -8.09 -2.55 -11.75
CA PRO A 41 -9.12 -1.72 -12.40
C PRO A 41 -10.17 -1.20 -11.42
N ASP A 42 -10.25 -1.78 -10.21
CA ASP A 42 -11.30 -1.47 -9.25
C ASP A 42 -10.92 -0.35 -8.28
N TYR A 43 -9.65 0.07 -8.27
CA TYR A 43 -9.14 1.03 -7.30
C TYR A 43 -8.37 2.16 -7.97
N VAL A 44 -8.41 3.34 -7.33
CA VAL A 44 -7.55 4.47 -7.67
C VAL A 44 -6.61 4.68 -6.49
N ALA A 45 -5.31 4.42 -6.68
CA ALA A 45 -4.36 4.37 -5.59
C ALA A 45 -4.33 5.67 -4.77
N GLU A 46 -4.27 6.82 -5.42
CA GLU A 46 -4.20 8.12 -4.74
C GLU A 46 -5.44 8.41 -3.91
N ARG A 47 -6.59 7.87 -4.33
CA ARG A 47 -7.87 8.06 -3.62
C ARG A 47 -8.07 7.03 -2.52
N ASP A 48 -7.79 5.78 -2.84
CA ASP A 48 -8.21 4.65 -2.00
C ASP A 48 -7.16 4.21 -0.98
N MET A 49 -5.88 4.31 -1.32
CA MET A 49 -4.82 3.86 -0.43
C MET A 49 -4.77 4.61 0.91
N PRO A 50 -4.92 5.94 0.93
CA PRO A 50 -4.97 6.65 2.21
C PRO A 50 -6.04 6.15 3.17
N ASP A 51 -7.25 5.90 2.67
CA ASP A 51 -8.34 5.41 3.51
C ASP A 51 -8.09 3.98 3.98
N MET A 52 -7.51 3.14 3.13
CA MET A 52 -7.16 1.77 3.48
C MET A 52 -6.14 1.75 4.62
N ILE A 53 -5.11 2.59 4.55
CA ILE A 53 -4.08 2.66 5.58
C ILE A 53 -4.65 3.17 6.90
N ARG A 54 -5.48 4.21 6.85
CA ARG A 54 -6.12 4.74 8.06
C ARG A 54 -6.98 3.68 8.75
N ARG A 55 -7.77 2.95 7.96
CA ARG A 55 -8.62 1.88 8.48
C ARG A 55 -7.79 0.76 9.09
N TYR A 56 -6.71 0.38 8.41
CA TYR A 56 -5.79 -0.63 8.91
C TYR A 56 -5.15 -0.21 10.22
N ASN A 57 -4.68 1.04 10.31
CA ASN A 57 -4.07 1.55 11.53
C ASN A 57 -5.04 1.51 12.71
N LEU A 58 -6.29 1.92 12.49
CA LEU A 58 -7.30 1.86 13.54
C LEU A 58 -7.57 0.43 13.99
N ALA A 59 -7.60 -0.52 13.05
CA ALA A 59 -7.77 -1.93 13.39
C ALA A 59 -6.60 -2.48 14.20
N CYS A 60 -5.40 -1.92 14.01
CA CYS A 60 -4.20 -2.29 14.77
C CYS A 60 -4.07 -1.52 16.10
N GLY A 61 -5.02 -0.64 16.40
CA GLY A 61 -4.97 0.16 17.62
C GLY A 61 -4.05 1.37 17.54
N VAL A 62 -3.73 1.83 16.33
CA VAL A 62 -2.86 3.00 16.11
C VAL A 62 -3.69 4.21 15.75
N GLU A 63 -3.46 5.33 16.45
CA GLU A 63 -4.13 6.58 16.14
C GLU A 63 -3.50 7.24 14.89
N ASN A 64 -4.36 7.81 14.05
CA ASN A 64 -3.91 8.52 12.84
C ASN A 64 -3.76 10.01 13.16
N THR A 65 -2.64 10.37 13.80
CA THR A 65 -2.30 11.74 14.14
C THR A 65 -1.09 12.22 13.35
N GLU A 66 -0.75 13.49 13.49
CA GLU A 66 0.41 14.06 12.81
C GLU A 66 1.71 13.33 13.17
N ASN A 67 1.80 12.79 14.38
CA ASN A 67 3.02 12.19 14.91
C ASN A 67 3.02 10.67 14.88
N SER A 68 1.91 10.04 14.52
CA SER A 68 1.84 8.59 14.48
C SER A 68 0.73 8.14 13.54
N GLY A 69 0.81 6.89 13.08
CA GLY A 69 -0.19 6.29 12.20
C GLY A 69 0.03 6.63 10.75
N TYR A 70 -0.94 7.27 10.13
CA TYR A 70 -0.90 7.55 8.69
C TYR A 70 0.02 8.74 8.36
N HIS A 71 0.87 8.54 7.36
CA HIS A 71 1.74 9.60 6.82
C HIS A 71 1.45 9.77 5.32
N GLU A 72 0.71 10.81 5.00
CA GLU A 72 0.30 11.06 3.61
C GLU A 72 1.48 11.25 2.68
N THR A 73 2.51 11.94 3.12
CA THR A 73 3.72 12.17 2.32
C THR A 73 4.38 10.85 1.92
N ILE A 74 4.50 9.91 2.86
CA ILE A 74 5.09 8.60 2.59
C ILE A 74 4.20 7.81 1.63
N THR A 75 2.88 7.85 1.83
CA THR A 75 1.93 7.15 0.96
C THR A 75 2.00 7.66 -0.46
N LEU A 76 1.93 8.98 -0.64
CA LEU A 76 1.97 9.57 -1.98
C LEU A 76 3.32 9.38 -2.66
N ALA A 77 4.42 9.41 -1.90
CA ALA A 77 5.74 9.13 -2.44
C ALA A 77 5.84 7.67 -2.91
N SER A 78 5.30 6.73 -2.15
CA SER A 78 5.27 5.32 -2.54
C SER A 78 4.48 5.11 -3.83
N ILE A 79 3.32 5.76 -3.97
CA ILE A 79 2.51 5.69 -5.18
C ILE A 79 3.27 6.26 -6.37
N ARG A 80 3.93 7.40 -6.20
CA ARG A 80 4.70 8.03 -7.26
C ARG A 80 5.85 7.14 -7.74
N VAL A 81 6.59 6.55 -6.81
CA VAL A 81 7.68 5.64 -7.16
C VAL A 81 7.13 4.40 -7.87
N ALA A 82 6.02 3.86 -7.37
CA ALA A 82 5.38 2.68 -7.98
C ALA A 82 4.94 2.98 -9.41
N LYS A 83 4.35 4.14 -9.68
CA LYS A 83 3.97 4.55 -11.02
C LYS A 83 5.17 4.60 -11.95
N HIS A 84 6.28 5.16 -11.48
CA HIS A 84 7.49 5.26 -12.26
C HIS A 84 8.04 3.88 -12.61
N VAL A 85 8.09 2.98 -11.63
CA VAL A 85 8.57 1.61 -11.84
C VAL A 85 7.68 0.87 -12.85
N ILE A 86 6.35 0.96 -12.69
CA ILE A 86 5.41 0.29 -13.59
C ILE A 86 5.59 0.79 -15.03
N SER A 87 5.73 2.10 -15.20
CA SER A 87 5.88 2.68 -16.55
C SER A 87 7.21 2.28 -17.21
N ALA A 88 8.22 1.90 -16.42
CA ALA A 88 9.52 1.47 -16.93
C ALA A 88 9.55 -0.03 -17.23
N LEU A 89 8.53 -0.80 -16.82
CA LEU A 89 8.48 -2.23 -17.08
C LEU A 89 8.09 -2.50 -18.54
N PRO A 90 8.60 -3.60 -19.13
CA PRO A 90 8.18 -3.99 -20.48
C PRO A 90 6.67 -4.23 -20.54
N GLN A 91 6.06 -3.70 -21.59
CA GLN A 91 4.65 -3.95 -21.84
C GLN A 91 4.52 -5.23 -22.68
N THR A 92 3.79 -6.21 -22.17
CA THR A 92 3.56 -7.47 -22.88
C THR A 92 2.08 -7.70 -23.10
#